data_68bbdddb2da36c3decc59659b93dcf1d
#
_entry.id   68bbdddb2da36c3decc59659b93dcf1d
#
_cell.length_a   1.000
_cell.length_b   1.000
_cell.length_c   1.000
_cell.angle_alpha   90.00
_cell.angle_beta   90.00
_cell.angle_gamma   90.00
#
_symmetry.space_group_name_H-M   'P 1'
#
loop_
_entity.id
_entity.type
_entity.pdbx_description
1 polymer ?
#
loop_
_entity_poly.entity_id
_entity_poly.type
_entity_poly.pdbx_seq_one_letter_code
_entity_poly.pdbx_strand_id
1 'polypeptide(L)'
;MHAGEYRTTDFTPVIQAMKLYEHVDLITSNPNKFQEYKETERKNADGTITKIIMFRQDALTNKIRKQAYEIYINAHMANEINVNLEPGRTEERLIRQKKAVSLCEEHLAAIQLCRKHFHLAYKKIKFWGDMTITVRDSLKAWHNSDKSRFRRN
;
A
#
# COMPACT_ATOMS: atom_id res chain seq x y z
N MET A 1 4.08 24.80 17.95
CA MET A 1 3.53 24.64 16.60
C MET A 1 2.62 25.81 16.28
N HIS A 2 2.86 26.48 15.18
CA HIS A 2 2.00 27.59 14.75
C HIS A 2 0.72 27.06 14.12
N ALA A 3 -0.43 27.60 14.54
CA ALA A 3 -1.72 27.23 13.97
C ALA A 3 -1.74 27.56 12.47
N GLY A 4 -2.18 26.61 11.65
CA GLY A 4 -2.26 26.76 10.20
C GLY A 4 -0.99 26.43 9.41
N GLU A 5 0.09 26.04 10.07
CA GLU A 5 1.33 25.63 9.39
C GLU A 5 1.26 24.17 9.00
N TYR A 6 1.42 23.88 7.69
CA TYR A 6 1.50 22.50 7.21
C TYR A 6 2.89 21.94 7.46
N ARG A 7 2.96 20.73 8.01
CA ARG A 7 4.23 20.03 8.26
C ARG A 7 4.16 18.62 7.69
N THR A 8 5.25 18.22 7.03
CA THR A 8 5.45 16.83 6.63
C THR A 8 5.97 16.03 7.82
N THR A 9 5.59 14.74 7.89
CA THR A 9 6.11 13.85 8.92
C THR A 9 7.50 13.34 8.56
N ASP A 10 8.33 13.15 9.58
CA ASP A 10 9.62 12.46 9.50
C ASP A 10 9.62 11.16 10.31
N PHE A 11 8.47 10.73 10.80
CA PHE A 11 8.33 9.51 11.61
C PHE A 11 8.58 8.27 10.77
N THR A 12 9.56 7.47 11.16
CA THR A 12 10.09 6.35 10.37
C THR A 12 9.03 5.35 9.87
N PRO A 13 8.10 4.83 10.69
CA PRO A 13 7.08 3.89 10.18
C PRO A 13 6.21 4.48 9.07
N VAL A 14 5.87 5.76 9.16
CA VAL A 14 5.06 6.45 8.15
C VAL A 14 5.87 6.66 6.87
N ILE A 15 7.13 7.06 6.98
CA ILE A 15 8.01 7.25 5.82
C ILE A 15 8.23 5.92 5.09
N GLN A 16 8.44 4.84 5.82
CA GLN A 16 8.61 3.50 5.23
C GLN A 16 7.35 3.05 4.49
N ALA A 17 6.18 3.29 5.08
CA ALA A 17 4.90 2.99 4.42
C ALA A 17 4.69 3.83 3.16
N MET A 18 5.10 5.10 3.18
CA MET A 18 5.06 5.98 2.01
C MET A 18 5.96 5.46 0.88
N LYS A 19 7.17 5.03 1.22
CA LYS A 19 8.11 4.44 0.25
C LYS A 19 7.58 3.16 -0.36
N LEU A 20 6.90 2.33 0.43
CA LEU A 20 6.24 1.13 -0.08
C LEU A 20 5.16 1.50 -1.09
N TYR A 21 4.31 2.48 -0.78
CA TYR A 21 3.29 2.97 -1.71
C TYR A 21 3.92 3.46 -3.02
N GLU A 22 4.96 4.28 -2.92
CA GLU A 22 5.66 4.80 -4.10
C GLU A 22 6.26 3.68 -4.95
N HIS A 23 6.84 2.65 -4.31
CA HIS A 23 7.37 1.49 -5.00
C HIS A 23 6.27 0.71 -5.73
N VAL A 24 5.14 0.46 -5.08
CA VAL A 24 4.00 -0.23 -5.69
C VAL A 24 3.45 0.57 -6.87
N ASP A 25 3.34 1.89 -6.72
CA ASP A 25 2.91 2.76 -7.80
C ASP A 25 3.85 2.65 -9.01
N LEU A 26 5.15 2.69 -8.75
CA LEU A 26 6.18 2.59 -9.80
C LEU A 26 6.12 1.26 -10.55
N ILE A 27 6.12 0.12 -9.84
CA ILE A 27 6.14 -1.20 -10.47
C ILE A 27 4.84 -1.51 -11.21
N THR A 28 3.71 -1.07 -10.68
CA THR A 28 2.39 -1.33 -11.29
C THR A 28 2.08 -0.40 -12.47
N SER A 29 2.92 0.60 -12.71
CA SER A 29 2.80 1.48 -13.87
C SER A 29 3.34 0.83 -15.16
N ASN A 30 3.98 -0.33 -15.05
CA ASN A 30 4.50 -1.06 -16.20
C ASN A 30 3.35 -1.72 -16.98
N PRO A 31 3.01 -1.23 -18.20
CA PRO A 31 1.88 -1.76 -18.95
C PRO A 31 2.07 -3.19 -19.43
N ASN A 32 3.31 -3.68 -19.51
CA ASN A 32 3.61 -5.02 -19.99
C ASN A 32 3.46 -6.10 -18.92
N LYS A 33 3.37 -5.72 -17.62
CA LYS A 33 3.35 -6.69 -16.51
C LYS A 33 2.10 -6.61 -15.67
N PHE A 34 1.58 -5.43 -15.39
CA PHE A 34 0.53 -5.22 -14.41
C PHE A 34 -0.80 -4.75 -15.01
N GLN A 35 -0.89 -4.67 -16.33
CA GLN A 35 -2.11 -4.27 -17.00
C GLN A 35 -2.66 -5.40 -17.85
N GLU A 36 -3.98 -5.52 -17.86
CA GLU A 36 -4.69 -6.44 -18.73
C GLU A 36 -4.84 -5.84 -20.10
N TYR A 37 -4.46 -6.60 -21.12
CA TYR A 37 -4.56 -6.23 -22.51
C TYR A 37 -5.78 -6.92 -23.10
N LYS A 38 -6.63 -6.16 -23.80
CA LYS A 38 -7.81 -6.71 -24.48
C LYS A 38 -7.86 -6.19 -25.91
N GLU A 39 -7.88 -7.13 -26.87
CA GLU A 39 -8.04 -6.83 -28.28
C GLU A 39 -9.50 -7.09 -28.66
N THR A 40 -10.14 -6.09 -29.28
CA THR A 40 -11.49 -6.22 -29.83
C THR A 40 -11.49 -5.77 -31.28
N GLU A 41 -12.45 -6.30 -32.07
CA GLU A 41 -12.61 -5.92 -33.46
C GLU A 41 -13.94 -5.17 -33.65
N ARG A 42 -13.90 -4.14 -34.47
CA ARG A 42 -15.10 -3.41 -34.87
C ARG A 42 -15.23 -3.44 -36.40
N LYS A 43 -16.41 -3.85 -36.91
CA LYS A 43 -16.73 -3.81 -38.32
C LYS A 43 -17.18 -2.41 -38.69
N ASN A 44 -16.49 -1.80 -39.68
CA ASN A 44 -16.84 -0.49 -40.19
C ASN A 44 -17.97 -0.59 -41.23
N ALA A 45 -18.58 0.55 -41.55
CA ALA A 45 -19.69 0.63 -42.49
C ALA A 45 -19.29 0.17 -43.91
N ASP A 46 -18.00 0.32 -44.30
CA ASP A 46 -17.45 -0.07 -45.59
C ASP A 46 -17.04 -1.55 -45.65
N GLY A 47 -17.28 -2.33 -44.57
CA GLY A 47 -16.91 -3.74 -44.51
C GLY A 47 -15.51 -4.01 -43.99
N THR A 48 -14.69 -3.00 -43.77
CA THR A 48 -13.35 -3.16 -43.17
C THR A 48 -13.45 -3.41 -41.67
N ILE A 49 -12.39 -4.04 -41.14
CA ILE A 49 -12.29 -4.36 -39.70
C ILE A 49 -11.24 -3.48 -39.06
N THR A 50 -11.61 -2.77 -38.01
CA THR A 50 -10.68 -2.01 -37.16
C THR A 50 -10.40 -2.78 -35.89
N LYS A 51 -9.10 -3.04 -35.62
CA LYS A 51 -8.66 -3.65 -34.37
C LYS A 51 -8.54 -2.55 -33.32
N ILE A 52 -9.23 -2.76 -32.19
CA ILE A 52 -9.20 -1.83 -31.05
C ILE A 52 -8.44 -2.53 -29.93
N ILE A 53 -7.35 -1.89 -29.48
CA ILE A 53 -6.54 -2.37 -28.38
C ILE A 53 -6.87 -1.55 -27.16
N MET A 54 -7.35 -2.22 -26.09
CA MET A 54 -7.69 -1.57 -24.84
C MET A 54 -6.79 -2.11 -23.74
N PHE A 55 -6.12 -1.21 -23.02
CA PHE A 55 -5.38 -1.54 -21.83
C PHE A 55 -6.28 -1.26 -20.62
N ARG A 56 -6.42 -2.26 -19.76
CA ARG A 56 -7.17 -2.14 -18.53
C ARG A 56 -6.30 -2.64 -17.39
N GLN A 57 -6.31 -1.89 -16.29
CA GLN A 57 -5.59 -2.33 -15.11
C GLN A 57 -6.22 -3.61 -14.55
N ASP A 58 -5.38 -4.62 -14.32
CA ASP A 58 -5.83 -5.91 -13.79
C ASP A 58 -6.43 -5.72 -12.38
N ALA A 59 -7.43 -6.53 -12.05
CA ALA A 59 -8.11 -6.47 -10.75
C ALA A 59 -7.15 -6.69 -9.57
N LEU A 60 -6.18 -7.60 -9.73
CA LEU A 60 -5.15 -7.84 -8.71
C LEU A 60 -4.25 -6.62 -8.55
N THR A 61 -3.89 -5.96 -9.66
CA THR A 61 -3.12 -4.70 -9.62
C THR A 61 -3.84 -3.64 -8.81
N ASN A 62 -5.13 -3.46 -9.02
CA ASN A 62 -5.94 -2.50 -8.27
C ASN A 62 -5.95 -2.84 -6.78
N LYS A 63 -6.03 -4.11 -6.44
CA LYS A 63 -6.05 -4.58 -5.06
C LYS A 63 -4.72 -4.31 -4.35
N ILE A 64 -3.60 -4.61 -4.97
CA ILE A 64 -2.29 -4.36 -4.36
C ILE A 64 -1.99 -2.87 -4.21
N ARG A 65 -2.43 -2.04 -5.16
CA ARG A 65 -2.32 -0.59 -5.04
C ARG A 65 -3.14 -0.06 -3.86
N LYS A 66 -4.35 -0.56 -3.71
CA LYS A 66 -5.23 -0.21 -2.60
C LYS A 66 -4.63 -0.62 -1.25
N GLN A 67 -4.08 -1.83 -1.16
CA GLN A 67 -3.42 -2.31 0.06
C GLN A 67 -2.27 -1.40 0.47
N ALA A 68 -1.40 -1.04 -0.46
CA ALA A 68 -0.27 -0.16 -0.20
C ALA A 68 -0.73 1.22 0.27
N TYR A 69 -1.78 1.76 -0.35
CA TYR A 69 -2.38 3.03 0.07
C TYR A 69 -2.94 2.94 1.49
N GLU A 70 -3.68 1.88 1.81
CA GLU A 70 -4.29 1.72 3.13
C GLU A 70 -3.26 1.47 4.24
N ILE A 71 -2.15 0.80 3.94
CA ILE A 71 -1.02 0.68 4.87
C ILE A 71 -0.52 2.07 5.24
N TYR A 72 -0.24 2.89 4.24
CA TYR A 72 0.23 4.26 4.45
C TYR A 72 -0.80 5.11 5.21
N ILE A 73 -2.06 5.10 4.79
CA ILE A 73 -3.10 5.94 5.40
C ILE A 73 -3.32 5.58 6.88
N ASN A 74 -3.38 4.30 7.21
CA ASN A 74 -3.57 3.89 8.60
C ASN A 74 -2.38 4.25 9.47
N ALA A 75 -1.15 4.09 8.96
CA ALA A 75 0.05 4.51 9.66
C ALA A 75 0.06 6.04 9.87
N HIS A 76 -0.25 6.79 8.82
CA HIS A 76 -0.30 8.25 8.87
C HIS A 76 -1.34 8.74 9.88
N MET A 77 -2.55 8.22 9.80
CA MET A 77 -3.65 8.64 10.69
C MET A 77 -3.37 8.28 12.15
N ALA A 78 -2.75 7.13 12.41
CA ALA A 78 -2.33 6.78 13.75
C ALA A 78 -1.30 7.79 14.29
N ASN A 79 -0.35 8.20 13.47
CA ASN A 79 0.69 9.15 13.86
C ASN A 79 0.14 10.57 14.12
N GLU A 80 -0.96 10.93 13.48
CA GLU A 80 -1.60 12.23 13.69
C GLU A 80 -2.33 12.32 15.04
N ILE A 81 -2.63 11.20 15.68
CA ILE A 81 -3.28 11.20 16.98
C ILE A 81 -2.23 11.44 18.08
N ASN A 82 -2.31 12.61 18.71
CA ASN A 82 -1.46 12.93 19.85
C ASN A 82 -2.19 12.54 21.14
N VAL A 83 -1.78 11.43 21.74
CA VAL A 83 -2.44 10.87 22.93
C VAL A 83 -2.33 11.76 24.16
N ASN A 84 -1.33 12.63 24.21
CA ASN A 84 -1.18 13.59 25.32
C ASN A 84 -2.24 14.70 25.27
N LEU A 85 -2.65 15.09 24.05
CA LEU A 85 -3.68 16.11 23.83
C LEU A 85 -5.07 15.48 23.70
N GLU A 86 -5.14 14.25 23.23
CA GLU A 86 -6.40 13.53 22.92
C GLU A 86 -6.39 12.13 23.53
N PRO A 87 -6.35 11.99 24.87
CA PRO A 87 -6.26 10.67 25.52
C PRO A 87 -7.44 9.74 25.20
N GLY A 88 -8.60 10.30 24.84
CA GLY A 88 -9.76 9.52 24.44
C GLY A 88 -9.61 8.82 23.09
N ARG A 89 -8.57 9.14 22.30
CA ARG A 89 -8.31 8.55 21.00
C ARG A 89 -7.19 7.51 20.99
N THR A 90 -6.72 7.11 22.16
CA THR A 90 -5.66 6.09 22.31
C THR A 90 -6.02 4.78 21.62
N GLU A 91 -7.24 4.30 21.82
CA GLU A 91 -7.72 3.05 21.20
C GLU A 91 -7.76 3.15 19.68
N GLU A 92 -8.22 4.27 19.13
CA GLU A 92 -8.23 4.51 17.69
C GLU A 92 -6.81 4.43 17.11
N ARG A 93 -5.83 5.02 17.77
CA ARG A 93 -4.43 4.97 17.34
C ARG A 93 -3.92 3.53 17.29
N LEU A 94 -4.19 2.74 18.34
CA LEU A 94 -3.79 1.33 18.41
C LEU A 94 -4.46 0.48 17.33
N ILE A 95 -5.75 0.70 17.08
CA ILE A 95 -6.51 -0.01 16.05
C ILE A 95 -5.93 0.27 14.66
N ARG A 96 -5.60 1.52 14.36
CA ARG A 96 -5.02 1.88 13.07
C ARG A 96 -3.64 1.28 12.85
N GLN A 97 -2.81 1.25 13.89
CA GLN A 97 -1.50 0.57 13.83
C GLN A 97 -1.66 -0.92 13.52
N LYS A 98 -2.55 -1.58 14.25
CA LYS A 98 -2.82 -3.01 14.07
C LYS A 98 -3.36 -3.31 12.69
N LYS A 99 -4.25 -2.47 12.19
CA LYS A 99 -4.79 -2.59 10.84
C LYS A 99 -3.70 -2.47 9.79
N ALA A 100 -2.78 -1.52 9.93
CA ALA A 100 -1.65 -1.37 9.02
C ALA A 100 -0.76 -2.63 9.01
N VAL A 101 -0.50 -3.23 10.17
CA VAL A 101 0.25 -4.50 10.27
C VAL A 101 -0.46 -5.62 9.52
N SER A 102 -1.77 -5.80 9.77
CA SER A 102 -2.56 -6.82 9.07
C SER A 102 -2.54 -6.62 7.55
N LEU A 103 -2.64 -5.39 7.10
CA LEU A 103 -2.57 -5.07 5.67
C LEU A 103 -1.21 -5.41 5.07
N CYS A 104 -0.12 -5.23 5.82
CA CYS A 104 1.20 -5.68 5.38
C CYS A 104 1.24 -7.20 5.18
N GLU A 105 0.63 -7.95 6.07
CA GLU A 105 0.58 -9.41 5.97
C GLU A 105 -0.26 -9.86 4.77
N GLU A 106 -1.41 -9.23 4.54
CA GLU A 106 -2.21 -9.46 3.35
C GLU A 106 -1.47 -9.10 2.07
N HIS A 107 -0.72 -7.99 2.10
CA HIS A 107 0.07 -7.53 0.96
C HIS A 107 1.19 -8.53 0.62
N LEU A 108 1.85 -9.11 1.63
CA LEU A 108 2.85 -10.16 1.42
C LEU A 108 2.25 -11.39 0.71
N ALA A 109 1.05 -11.80 1.10
CA ALA A 109 0.34 -12.88 0.41
C ALA A 109 0.01 -12.51 -1.03
N ALA A 110 -0.43 -11.28 -1.26
CA ALA A 110 -0.75 -10.78 -2.61
C ALA A 110 0.49 -10.68 -3.49
N ILE A 111 1.67 -10.35 -2.94
CA ILE A 111 2.94 -10.34 -3.66
C ILE A 111 3.27 -11.74 -4.21
N GLN A 112 3.04 -12.78 -3.43
CA GLN A 112 3.25 -14.15 -3.89
C GLN A 112 2.32 -14.52 -5.05
N LEU A 113 1.08 -14.06 -4.99
CA LEU A 113 0.13 -14.25 -6.06
C LEU A 113 0.55 -13.49 -7.32
N CYS A 114 1.06 -12.26 -7.17
CA CYS A 114 1.58 -11.45 -8.28
C CYS A 114 2.75 -12.12 -9.00
N ARG A 115 3.63 -12.80 -8.26
CA ARG A 115 4.75 -13.54 -8.84
C ARG A 115 4.26 -14.51 -9.91
N LYS A 116 3.23 -15.28 -9.57
CA LYS A 116 2.67 -16.30 -10.47
C LYS A 116 1.83 -15.67 -11.58
N HIS A 117 0.96 -14.73 -11.22
CA HIS A 117 0.00 -14.13 -12.12
C HIS A 117 0.66 -13.27 -13.19
N PHE A 118 1.67 -12.48 -12.82
CA PHE A 118 2.37 -11.56 -13.72
C PHE A 118 3.73 -12.07 -14.19
N HIS A 119 4.13 -13.28 -13.82
CA HIS A 119 5.42 -13.89 -14.16
C HIS A 119 6.61 -12.99 -13.79
N LEU A 120 6.60 -12.45 -12.58
CA LEU A 120 7.64 -11.55 -12.10
C LEU A 120 8.91 -12.32 -11.72
N ALA A 121 10.08 -11.71 -11.98
CA ALA A 121 11.36 -12.28 -11.58
C ALA A 121 11.48 -12.34 -10.05
N TYR A 122 12.11 -13.41 -9.54
CA TYR A 122 12.32 -13.61 -8.11
C TYR A 122 12.97 -12.40 -7.43
N LYS A 123 13.95 -11.79 -8.07
CA LYS A 123 14.65 -10.62 -7.54
C LYS A 123 13.69 -9.44 -7.24
N LYS A 124 12.73 -9.21 -8.14
CA LYS A 124 11.72 -8.15 -7.95
C LYS A 124 10.77 -8.48 -6.81
N ILE A 125 10.35 -9.73 -6.72
CA ILE A 125 9.48 -10.22 -5.64
C ILE A 125 10.19 -10.12 -4.30
N LYS A 126 11.45 -10.53 -4.23
CA LYS A 126 12.25 -10.43 -3.01
C LYS A 126 12.41 -8.99 -2.54
N PHE A 127 12.75 -8.09 -3.44
CA PHE A 127 12.90 -6.67 -3.10
C PHE A 127 11.62 -6.07 -2.55
N TRP A 128 10.51 -6.32 -3.23
CA TRP A 128 9.20 -5.82 -2.81
C TRP A 128 8.75 -6.46 -1.48
N GLY A 129 8.93 -7.77 -1.34
CA GLY A 129 8.61 -8.49 -0.11
C GLY A 129 9.44 -8.01 1.08
N ASP A 130 10.75 -7.84 0.90
CA ASP A 130 11.64 -7.37 1.96
C ASP A 130 11.26 -5.94 2.41
N MET A 131 10.90 -5.07 1.47
CA MET A 131 10.40 -3.72 1.79
C MET A 131 9.12 -3.79 2.63
N THR A 132 8.20 -4.66 2.26
CA THR A 132 6.93 -4.86 2.99
C THR A 132 7.17 -5.40 4.41
N ILE A 133 8.10 -6.35 4.55
CA ILE A 133 8.50 -6.90 5.85
C ILE A 133 9.09 -5.80 6.74
N THR A 134 9.93 -4.94 6.19
CA THR A 134 10.51 -3.81 6.93
C THR A 134 9.40 -2.88 7.47
N VAL A 135 8.42 -2.55 6.65
CA VAL A 135 7.27 -1.73 7.07
C VAL A 135 6.48 -2.44 8.16
N ARG A 136 6.15 -3.71 7.95
CA ARG A 136 5.41 -4.53 8.94
C ARG A 136 6.10 -4.55 10.30
N ASP A 137 7.40 -4.84 10.31
CA ASP A 137 8.16 -4.98 11.55
C ASP A 137 8.27 -3.65 12.30
N SER A 138 8.46 -2.57 11.57
CA SER A 138 8.47 -1.21 12.12
C SER A 138 7.12 -0.85 12.74
N LEU A 139 6.03 -1.16 12.06
CA LEU A 139 4.67 -0.92 12.57
C LEU A 139 4.36 -1.78 13.81
N LYS A 140 4.78 -3.05 13.80
CA LYS A 140 4.62 -3.95 14.95
C LYS A 140 5.36 -3.41 16.18
N ALA A 141 6.60 -2.99 16.00
CA ALA A 141 7.41 -2.44 17.08
C ALA A 141 6.77 -1.18 17.68
N TRP A 142 6.28 -0.31 16.82
CA TRP A 142 5.57 0.89 17.23
C TRP A 142 4.28 0.57 17.98
N HIS A 143 3.47 -0.34 17.44
CA HIS A 143 2.23 -0.77 18.08
C HIS A 143 2.50 -1.39 19.47
N ASN A 144 3.48 -2.28 19.58
CA ASN A 144 3.83 -2.91 20.83
C ASN A 144 4.36 -1.91 21.87
N SER A 145 5.15 -0.95 21.43
CA SER A 145 5.66 0.13 22.29
C SER A 145 4.52 0.98 22.83
N ASP A 146 3.60 1.42 21.98
CA ASP A 146 2.45 2.22 22.39
C ASP A 146 1.52 1.43 23.31
N LYS A 147 1.24 0.18 22.96
CA LYS A 147 0.38 -0.71 23.76
C LYS A 147 0.94 -0.88 25.17
N SER A 148 2.24 -1.10 25.30
CA SER A 148 2.92 -1.22 26.58
C SER A 148 2.88 0.10 27.37
N ARG A 149 3.17 1.21 26.69
CA ARG A 149 3.17 2.55 27.32
C ARG A 149 1.79 2.95 27.83
N PHE A 150 0.74 2.69 27.06
CA PHE A 150 -0.64 3.09 27.45
C PHE A 150 -1.23 2.24 28.56
N ARG A 151 -0.75 1.01 28.75
CA ARG A 151 -1.17 0.14 29.87
C ARG A 151 -0.64 0.59 31.22
N ARG A 152 0.43 1.39 31.24
CA ARG A 152 1.06 1.89 32.46
C ARG A 152 0.36 3.12 33.04
N ASN A 153 -0.51 3.70 32.27
CA ASN A 153 -1.29 4.87 32.66
C ASN A 153 -2.71 4.42 33.08
#